data_c6a5ffaaa7f110e657b2130fa0da0c11
#
_entry.id   c6a5ffaaa7f110e657b2130fa0da0c11
#
_cell.length_a   1.000
_cell.length_b   1.000
_cell.length_c   1.000
_cell.angle_alpha   90.00
_cell.angle_beta   90.00
_cell.angle_gamma   90.00
#
_symmetry.space_group_name_H-M   'P 1'
#
loop_
_entity.id
_entity.type
_entity.pdbx_description
1 polymer ?
#
loop_
_entity_poly.entity_id
_entity_poly.type
_entity_poly.pdbx_seq_one_letter_code
_entity_poly.pdbx_strand_id
1 'polypeptide(L)'
;SIGAESTEDSRRVYREMLFTTQGLGDHVSGAICFDETLRQKASDGRSLSQVLVDQGIVPGIKVDKGLVGLALSEGDQTTQGLDGLGERLQEYWTLGGRFTKWRAVYHVGTSNPGDSAYRANGEGLARYAAISQAEGFVPIVEPEVLMDGDHTIERCREVTEATLAAIYQEMGESRVVLEGTLLKPNMIVSGKGCPS
;
A
#
# COMPACT_ATOMS: atom_id res chain seq x y z
N SER A 1 -5.58 22.11 3.49
CA SER A 1 -4.42 22.53 4.30
C SER A 1 -4.93 23.23 5.55
N ILE A 2 -4.44 22.83 6.72
CA ILE A 2 -4.77 23.47 8.03
C ILE A 2 -3.75 24.58 8.38
N GLY A 3 -2.86 24.94 7.45
CA GLY A 3 -1.85 25.97 7.65
C GLY A 3 -0.69 25.61 8.59
N ALA A 4 -0.64 24.36 9.07
CA ALA A 4 0.45 23.89 9.90
C ALA A 4 1.68 23.52 9.05
N GLU A 5 2.88 23.86 9.53
CA GLU A 5 4.13 23.45 8.90
C GLU A 5 4.34 21.94 9.09
N SER A 6 4.72 21.25 8.01
CA SER A 6 4.98 19.80 8.04
C SER A 6 6.44 19.52 8.40
N THR A 7 6.78 19.61 9.67
CA THR A 7 8.07 19.18 10.22
C THR A 7 7.99 17.75 10.73
N GLU A 8 9.14 17.11 10.98
CA GLU A 8 9.17 15.77 11.58
C GLU A 8 8.46 15.75 12.94
N ASP A 9 8.70 16.76 13.79
CA ASP A 9 8.08 16.85 15.10
C ASP A 9 6.56 17.10 15.01
N SER A 10 6.10 17.98 14.13
CA SER A 10 4.66 18.21 13.96
C SER A 10 3.93 16.96 13.48
N ARG A 11 4.56 16.15 12.59
CA ARG A 11 4.03 14.85 12.16
C ARG A 11 4.04 13.85 13.32
N ARG A 12 5.10 13.81 14.14
CA ARG A 12 5.21 12.98 15.33
C ARG A 12 4.08 13.26 16.32
N VAL A 13 3.91 14.54 16.68
CA VAL A 13 2.84 14.98 17.60
C VAL A 13 1.46 14.60 17.09
N TYR A 14 1.21 14.80 15.80
CA TYR A 14 -0.07 14.43 15.19
C TYR A 14 -0.30 12.91 15.23
N ARG A 15 0.71 12.11 14.92
CA ARG A 15 0.64 10.64 15.00
C ARG A 15 0.42 10.15 16.44
N GLU A 16 1.14 10.76 17.40
CA GLU A 16 0.97 10.45 18.82
C GLU A 16 -0.45 10.73 19.28
N MET A 17 -1.00 11.91 18.94
CA MET A 17 -2.39 12.27 19.24
C MET A 17 -3.37 11.22 18.71
N LEU A 18 -3.21 10.77 17.47
CA LEU A 18 -4.08 9.74 16.89
C LEU A 18 -3.93 8.40 17.60
N PHE A 19 -2.69 7.96 17.84
CA PHE A 19 -2.39 6.64 18.39
C PHE A 19 -2.68 6.53 19.90
N THR A 20 -2.77 7.65 20.62
CA THR A 20 -3.15 7.68 22.02
C THR A 20 -4.63 7.94 22.24
N THR A 21 -5.42 8.08 21.18
CA THR A 21 -6.88 8.28 21.31
C THR A 21 -7.50 7.11 22.05
N GLN A 22 -8.19 7.40 23.14
CA GLN A 22 -8.81 6.41 23.99
C GLN A 22 -9.90 5.63 23.22
N GLY A 23 -9.88 4.30 23.31
CA GLY A 23 -10.86 3.42 22.66
C GLY A 23 -10.57 3.19 21.17
N LEU A 24 -9.44 3.68 20.62
CA LEU A 24 -9.09 3.46 19.22
C LEU A 24 -9.02 1.97 18.88
N GLY A 25 -8.47 1.15 19.77
CA GLY A 25 -8.34 -0.30 19.56
C GLY A 25 -9.66 -1.04 19.48
N ASP A 26 -10.77 -0.47 19.95
CA ASP A 26 -12.10 -1.06 19.81
C ASP A 26 -12.63 -0.99 18.37
N HIS A 27 -12.03 -0.12 17.53
CA HIS A 27 -12.50 0.17 16.18
C HIS A 27 -11.45 -0.04 15.09
N VAL A 28 -10.17 -0.14 15.46
CA VAL A 28 -9.04 -0.22 14.51
C VAL A 28 -8.18 -1.43 14.85
N SER A 29 -8.12 -2.40 13.93
CA SER A 29 -7.32 -3.64 14.10
C SER A 29 -5.86 -3.47 13.73
N GLY A 30 -5.53 -2.55 12.81
CA GLY A 30 -4.16 -2.32 12.35
C GLY A 30 -3.96 -0.92 11.79
N ALA A 31 -2.73 -0.41 11.84
CA ALA A 31 -2.36 0.91 11.34
C ALA A 31 -1.16 0.81 10.39
N ILE A 32 -1.32 1.32 9.16
CA ILE A 32 -0.24 1.38 8.17
C ILE A 32 0.63 2.60 8.47
N CYS A 33 1.87 2.37 8.86
CA CYS A 33 2.84 3.40 9.18
C CYS A 33 3.78 3.68 8.01
N PHE A 34 4.42 4.85 8.03
CA PHE A 34 5.63 5.12 7.27
C PHE A 34 6.87 4.66 8.06
N ASP A 35 8.01 4.52 7.38
CA ASP A 35 9.31 4.23 8.00
C ASP A 35 9.61 5.22 9.14
N GLU A 36 9.46 6.52 8.90
CA GLU A 36 9.61 7.57 9.92
C GLU A 36 8.75 7.28 11.16
N THR A 37 7.49 6.85 10.97
CA THR A 37 6.55 6.60 12.08
C THR A 37 7.00 5.44 12.98
N LEU A 38 7.50 4.35 12.39
CA LEU A 38 7.98 3.20 13.17
C LEU A 38 9.23 3.54 14.00
N ARG A 39 10.01 4.55 13.58
CA ARG A 39 11.23 4.99 14.28
C ARG A 39 10.96 6.06 15.31
N GLN A 40 9.82 6.73 15.26
CA GLN A 40 9.46 7.81 16.18
C GLN A 40 9.02 7.29 17.54
N LYS A 41 9.19 8.16 18.54
CA LYS A 41 8.78 7.91 19.93
C LYS A 41 7.70 8.90 20.36
N ALA A 42 6.79 8.43 21.18
CA ALA A 42 5.85 9.25 21.91
C ALA A 42 6.57 10.12 22.96
N SER A 43 5.88 11.10 23.51
CA SER A 43 6.39 12.01 24.55
C SER A 43 6.79 11.29 25.84
N ASP A 44 6.20 10.12 26.11
CA ASP A 44 6.54 9.26 27.26
C ASP A 44 7.72 8.31 27.01
N GLY A 45 8.33 8.36 25.82
CA GLY A 45 9.52 7.60 25.44
C GLY A 45 9.24 6.23 24.79
N ARG A 46 7.98 5.72 24.78
CA ARG A 46 7.61 4.51 24.04
C ARG A 46 7.73 4.74 22.53
N SER A 47 8.05 3.69 21.77
CA SER A 47 7.91 3.78 20.31
C SER A 47 6.43 3.96 19.92
N LEU A 48 6.15 4.67 18.82
CA LEU A 48 4.79 4.80 18.32
C LEU A 48 4.16 3.45 17.95
N SER A 49 4.96 2.47 17.53
CA SER A 49 4.51 1.09 17.33
C SER A 49 4.07 0.43 18.64
N GLN A 50 4.80 0.66 19.74
CA GLN A 50 4.41 0.13 21.06
C GLN A 50 3.11 0.77 21.57
N VAL A 51 2.91 2.06 21.31
CA VAL A 51 1.64 2.75 21.65
C VAL A 51 0.45 2.10 20.94
N LEU A 52 0.60 1.69 19.68
CA LEU A 52 -0.44 0.94 18.95
C LEU A 52 -0.67 -0.43 19.58
N VAL A 53 0.40 -1.18 19.84
CA VAL A 53 0.31 -2.54 20.42
C VAL A 53 -0.37 -2.53 21.78
N ASP A 54 -0.09 -1.55 22.63
CA ASP A 54 -0.71 -1.38 23.95
C ASP A 54 -2.24 -1.19 23.86
N GLN A 55 -2.76 -0.77 22.72
CA GLN A 55 -4.19 -0.68 22.43
C GLN A 55 -4.76 -1.87 21.64
N GLY A 56 -3.95 -2.91 21.39
CA GLY A 56 -4.37 -4.07 20.60
C GLY A 56 -4.36 -3.82 19.09
N ILE A 57 -3.73 -2.73 18.63
CA ILE A 57 -3.66 -2.37 17.21
C ILE A 57 -2.35 -2.89 16.62
N VAL A 58 -2.43 -3.67 15.55
CA VAL A 58 -1.25 -4.24 14.87
C VAL A 58 -0.54 -3.14 14.05
N PRO A 59 0.77 -2.89 14.26
CA PRO A 59 1.52 -1.99 13.40
C PRO A 59 1.83 -2.61 12.04
N GLY A 60 1.61 -1.86 10.98
CA GLY A 60 2.01 -2.21 9.62
C GLY A 60 2.91 -1.15 9.00
N ILE A 61 3.49 -1.47 7.86
CA ILE A 61 4.47 -0.62 7.19
C ILE A 61 4.23 -0.52 5.69
N LYS A 62 4.19 0.72 5.16
CA LYS A 62 4.24 0.99 3.73
C LYS A 62 5.68 0.82 3.24
N VAL A 63 5.91 -0.18 2.39
CA VAL A 63 7.27 -0.58 1.97
C VAL A 63 7.62 -0.19 0.54
N ASP A 64 6.64 0.20 -0.29
CA ASP A 64 6.92 0.73 -1.61
C ASP A 64 7.68 2.07 -1.54
N LYS A 65 8.51 2.34 -2.54
CA LYS A 65 9.31 3.56 -2.67
C LYS A 65 8.76 4.53 -3.72
N GLY A 66 7.48 4.41 -4.05
CA GLY A 66 6.79 5.31 -4.95
C GLY A 66 6.74 4.81 -6.40
N LEU A 67 6.13 5.63 -7.23
CA LEU A 67 5.82 5.33 -8.63
C LEU A 67 6.90 5.89 -9.54
N VAL A 68 7.15 5.17 -10.65
CA VAL A 68 7.98 5.65 -11.77
C VAL A 68 7.27 5.35 -13.07
N GLY A 69 7.54 6.16 -14.10
CA GLY A 69 7.05 5.91 -15.45
C GLY A 69 7.55 4.56 -15.98
N LEU A 70 6.66 3.81 -16.61
CA LEU A 70 7.03 2.59 -17.31
C LEU A 70 7.63 2.96 -18.66
N ALA A 71 8.87 2.56 -18.91
CA ALA A 71 9.60 2.92 -20.12
C ALA A 71 8.86 2.43 -21.38
N LEU A 72 8.83 3.27 -22.41
CA LEU A 72 8.15 3.02 -23.70
C LEU A 72 6.62 2.80 -23.57
N SER A 73 6.04 3.22 -22.46
CA SER A 73 4.60 3.23 -22.25
C SER A 73 4.15 4.64 -21.91
N GLU A 74 3.21 5.18 -22.67
CA GLU A 74 2.71 6.54 -22.46
C GLU A 74 1.71 6.55 -21.32
N GLY A 75 2.10 7.20 -20.20
CA GLY A 75 1.24 7.40 -19.03
C GLY A 75 1.17 6.24 -18.03
N ASP A 76 1.65 5.03 -18.38
CA ASP A 76 1.67 3.92 -17.43
C ASP A 76 2.83 4.06 -16.43
N GLN A 77 2.60 3.55 -15.23
CA GLN A 77 3.56 3.59 -14.13
C GLN A 77 3.76 2.21 -13.52
N THR A 78 4.90 2.01 -12.91
CA THR A 78 5.18 0.88 -12.02
C THR A 78 5.72 1.37 -10.69
N THR A 79 5.77 0.49 -9.71
CA THR A 79 6.15 0.84 -8.34
C THR A 79 7.52 0.29 -8.01
N GLN A 80 8.36 1.12 -7.38
CA GLN A 80 9.71 0.77 -6.93
C GLN A 80 9.73 0.31 -5.47
N GLY A 81 10.83 -0.38 -5.09
CA GLY A 81 11.12 -0.70 -3.69
C GLY A 81 11.36 -2.17 -3.41
N LEU A 82 11.49 -3.03 -4.44
CA LEU A 82 11.78 -4.46 -4.27
C LEU A 82 13.24 -4.71 -3.87
N ASP A 83 14.17 -3.87 -4.34
CA ASP A 83 15.58 -4.02 -4.01
C ASP A 83 15.83 -3.86 -2.50
N GLY A 84 16.49 -4.87 -1.89
CA GLY A 84 16.76 -4.89 -0.46
C GLY A 84 15.49 -4.95 0.41
N LEU A 85 14.35 -5.40 -0.13
CA LEU A 85 13.11 -5.43 0.64
C LEU A 85 13.19 -6.43 1.80
N GLY A 86 13.78 -7.61 1.61
CA GLY A 86 13.92 -8.62 2.67
C GLY A 86 14.66 -8.06 3.88
N GLU A 87 15.83 -7.46 3.67
CA GLU A 87 16.62 -6.85 4.75
C GLU A 87 15.86 -5.72 5.47
N ARG A 88 15.14 -4.89 4.72
CA ARG A 88 14.29 -3.85 5.33
C ARG A 88 13.17 -4.44 6.16
N LEU A 89 12.58 -5.55 5.74
CA LEU A 89 11.51 -6.22 6.48
C LEU A 89 12.03 -6.82 7.79
N GLN A 90 13.22 -7.40 7.80
CA GLN A 90 13.85 -7.90 9.03
C GLN A 90 14.03 -6.75 10.04
N GLU A 91 14.48 -5.59 9.60
CA GLU A 91 14.55 -4.39 10.45
C GLU A 91 13.16 -3.97 10.95
N TYR A 92 12.16 -3.86 10.06
CA TYR A 92 10.80 -3.45 10.43
C TYR A 92 10.14 -4.43 11.41
N TRP A 93 10.49 -5.72 11.35
CA TRP A 93 10.05 -6.69 12.34
C TRP A 93 10.52 -6.32 13.74
N THR A 94 11.79 -5.92 13.89
CA THR A 94 12.35 -5.49 15.19
C THR A 94 11.70 -4.18 15.69
N LEU A 95 11.20 -3.33 14.78
CA LEU A 95 10.48 -2.10 15.10
C LEU A 95 8.99 -2.32 15.41
N GLY A 96 8.52 -3.56 15.37
CA GLY A 96 7.15 -3.92 15.72
C GLY A 96 6.19 -4.12 14.53
N GLY A 97 6.64 -3.94 13.29
CA GLY A 97 5.82 -4.18 12.10
C GLY A 97 5.41 -5.65 11.96
N ARG A 98 4.16 -5.92 11.55
CA ARG A 98 3.64 -7.29 11.37
C ARG A 98 2.93 -7.49 10.05
N PHE A 99 2.53 -6.44 9.36
CA PHE A 99 1.99 -6.49 8.01
C PHE A 99 2.62 -5.40 7.15
N THR A 100 2.63 -5.62 5.86
CA THR A 100 3.19 -4.69 4.87
C THR A 100 2.11 -4.16 3.96
N LYS A 101 2.37 -3.05 3.28
CA LYS A 101 1.48 -2.48 2.27
C LYS A 101 2.30 -2.01 1.06
N TRP A 102 1.83 -2.38 -0.13
CA TRP A 102 2.40 -1.95 -1.41
C TRP A 102 1.29 -1.54 -2.36
N ARG A 103 1.43 -0.36 -2.95
CA ARG A 103 0.47 0.20 -3.91
C ARG A 103 1.04 0.15 -5.32
N ALA A 104 0.29 -0.41 -6.25
CA ALA A 104 0.44 -0.18 -7.68
C ALA A 104 -0.73 0.66 -8.20
N VAL A 105 -0.53 1.45 -9.23
CA VAL A 105 -1.59 2.27 -9.82
C VAL A 105 -1.76 1.97 -11.31
N TYR A 106 -3.01 2.09 -11.75
CA TYR A 106 -3.40 1.94 -13.14
C TYR A 106 -4.22 3.16 -13.56
N HIS A 107 -3.67 3.92 -14.51
CA HIS A 107 -4.39 5.01 -15.15
C HIS A 107 -5.34 4.44 -16.20
N VAL A 108 -6.54 5.00 -16.30
CA VAL A 108 -7.51 4.60 -17.32
C VAL A 108 -7.59 5.67 -18.38
N GLY A 109 -7.22 5.31 -19.61
CA GLY A 109 -7.25 6.17 -20.78
C GLY A 109 -7.61 5.37 -22.02
N THR A 110 -7.45 5.98 -23.19
CA THR A 110 -7.78 5.37 -24.48
C THR A 110 -6.93 4.11 -24.73
N SER A 111 -5.65 4.15 -24.40
CA SER A 111 -4.67 3.05 -24.56
C SER A 111 -4.10 2.51 -23.26
N ASN A 112 -4.55 3.05 -22.12
CA ASN A 112 -4.06 2.68 -20.79
C ASN A 112 -5.15 1.95 -19.97
N PRO A 113 -4.77 1.02 -19.10
CA PRO A 113 -3.42 0.46 -18.96
C PRO A 113 -3.05 -0.42 -20.16
N GLY A 114 -1.79 -0.38 -20.59
CA GLY A 114 -1.25 -1.30 -21.58
C GLY A 114 -0.87 -2.67 -20.98
N ASP A 115 -0.65 -3.68 -21.81
CA ASP A 115 -0.25 -5.03 -21.37
C ASP A 115 1.01 -5.02 -20.50
N SER A 116 1.96 -4.13 -20.79
CA SER A 116 3.19 -3.97 -20.02
C SER A 116 2.91 -3.48 -18.58
N ALA A 117 1.89 -2.65 -18.39
CA ALA A 117 1.50 -2.17 -17.06
C ALA A 117 0.91 -3.28 -16.20
N TYR A 118 0.02 -4.13 -16.79
CA TYR A 118 -0.53 -5.29 -16.08
C TYR A 118 0.57 -6.26 -15.65
N ARG A 119 1.52 -6.58 -16.56
CA ARG A 119 2.63 -7.49 -16.25
C ARG A 119 3.57 -6.93 -15.21
N ALA A 120 4.08 -5.71 -15.40
CA ALA A 120 5.06 -5.11 -14.50
C ALA A 120 4.53 -4.92 -13.08
N ASN A 121 3.28 -4.48 -12.94
CA ASN A 121 2.66 -4.29 -11.63
C ASN A 121 2.17 -5.61 -11.02
N GLY A 122 1.70 -6.57 -11.84
CA GLY A 122 1.36 -7.92 -11.38
C GLY A 122 2.56 -8.63 -10.78
N GLU A 123 3.67 -8.69 -11.53
CA GLU A 123 4.94 -9.28 -11.07
C GLU A 123 5.46 -8.58 -9.82
N GLY A 124 5.46 -7.22 -9.84
CA GLY A 124 5.93 -6.43 -8.71
C GLY A 124 5.15 -6.70 -7.43
N LEU A 125 3.81 -6.75 -7.49
CA LEU A 125 2.94 -7.07 -6.35
C LEU A 125 3.10 -8.51 -5.88
N ALA A 126 3.24 -9.47 -6.79
CA ALA A 126 3.43 -10.88 -6.46
C ALA A 126 4.78 -11.12 -5.76
N ARG A 127 5.86 -10.56 -6.31
CA ARG A 127 7.20 -10.66 -5.72
C ARG A 127 7.27 -9.95 -4.36
N TYR A 128 6.67 -8.77 -4.22
CA TYR A 128 6.54 -8.09 -2.95
C TYR A 128 5.82 -8.95 -1.90
N ALA A 129 4.69 -9.57 -2.29
CA ALA A 129 3.91 -10.40 -1.39
C ALA A 129 4.70 -11.65 -0.95
N ALA A 130 5.39 -12.32 -1.88
CA ALA A 130 6.24 -13.47 -1.59
C ALA A 130 7.37 -13.12 -0.62
N ILE A 131 8.08 -12.00 -0.85
CA ILE A 131 9.15 -11.52 0.05
C ILE A 131 8.56 -11.20 1.43
N SER A 132 7.41 -10.54 1.50
CA SER A 132 6.75 -10.21 2.77
C SER A 132 6.40 -11.46 3.57
N GLN A 133 5.83 -12.48 2.92
CA GLN A 133 5.50 -13.74 3.58
C GLN A 133 6.74 -14.52 4.01
N ALA A 134 7.81 -14.51 3.21
CA ALA A 134 9.08 -15.15 3.58
C ALA A 134 9.68 -14.55 4.86
N GLU A 135 9.48 -13.26 5.10
CA GLU A 135 9.91 -12.54 6.30
C GLU A 135 8.85 -12.51 7.43
N GLY A 136 7.77 -13.29 7.30
CA GLY A 136 6.74 -13.48 8.33
C GLY A 136 5.65 -12.40 8.38
N PHE A 137 5.61 -11.49 7.40
CA PHE A 137 4.59 -10.44 7.32
C PHE A 137 3.36 -10.87 6.53
N VAL A 138 2.21 -10.30 6.87
CA VAL A 138 1.00 -10.35 6.05
C VAL A 138 1.04 -9.21 5.03
N PRO A 139 1.11 -9.47 3.71
CA PRO A 139 1.11 -8.43 2.71
C PRO A 139 -0.29 -7.89 2.41
N ILE A 140 -0.45 -6.56 2.41
CA ILE A 140 -1.59 -5.88 1.78
C ILE A 140 -1.22 -5.56 0.34
N VAL A 141 -1.88 -6.23 -0.59
CA VAL A 141 -1.76 -6.03 -2.04
C VAL A 141 -2.76 -4.95 -2.45
N GLU A 142 -2.27 -3.79 -2.93
CA GLU A 142 -3.11 -2.65 -3.31
C GLU A 142 -2.95 -2.31 -4.79
N PRO A 143 -3.66 -3.00 -5.69
CA PRO A 143 -3.80 -2.56 -7.08
C PRO A 143 -4.89 -1.50 -7.14
N GLU A 144 -4.55 -0.28 -7.48
CA GLU A 144 -5.52 0.82 -7.52
C GLU A 144 -5.73 1.31 -8.96
N VAL A 145 -6.92 1.06 -9.49
CA VAL A 145 -7.40 1.70 -10.70
C VAL A 145 -7.87 3.09 -10.32
N LEU A 146 -7.23 4.12 -10.88
CA LEU A 146 -7.48 5.51 -10.50
C LEU A 146 -8.80 6.01 -11.07
N MET A 147 -9.50 6.80 -10.27
CA MET A 147 -10.72 7.50 -10.69
C MET A 147 -10.44 8.83 -11.41
N ASP A 148 -9.15 9.14 -11.65
CA ASP A 148 -8.77 10.33 -12.42
C ASP A 148 -8.92 10.03 -13.91
N GLY A 149 -9.59 10.92 -14.64
CA GLY A 149 -9.92 10.72 -16.06
C GLY A 149 -11.41 10.83 -16.34
N ASP A 150 -11.80 10.48 -17.55
CA ASP A 150 -13.17 10.62 -18.10
C ASP A 150 -13.82 9.26 -18.47
N HIS A 151 -13.24 8.16 -18.00
CA HIS A 151 -13.71 6.81 -18.30
C HIS A 151 -15.08 6.50 -17.65
N THR A 152 -15.84 5.62 -18.30
CA THR A 152 -17.10 5.11 -17.77
C THR A 152 -16.89 4.08 -16.65
N ILE A 153 -17.95 3.80 -15.90
CA ILE A 153 -17.92 2.77 -14.85
C ILE A 153 -17.66 1.37 -15.43
N GLU A 154 -18.17 1.08 -16.64
CA GLU A 154 -17.93 -0.18 -17.35
C GLU A 154 -16.44 -0.34 -17.66
N ARG A 155 -15.79 0.74 -18.15
CA ARG A 155 -14.36 0.72 -18.42
C ARG A 155 -13.54 0.54 -17.15
N CYS A 156 -13.91 1.19 -16.04
CA CYS A 156 -13.28 0.97 -14.74
C CYS A 156 -13.39 -0.50 -14.31
N ARG A 157 -14.56 -1.12 -14.50
CA ARG A 157 -14.77 -2.54 -14.21
C ARG A 157 -13.86 -3.44 -15.05
N GLU A 158 -13.84 -3.26 -16.36
CA GLU A 158 -12.98 -4.04 -17.27
C GLU A 158 -11.51 -3.99 -16.85
N VAL A 159 -10.99 -2.78 -16.57
CA VAL A 159 -9.61 -2.58 -16.14
C VAL A 159 -9.37 -3.24 -14.78
N THR A 160 -10.31 -3.13 -13.84
CA THR A 160 -10.20 -3.76 -12.52
C THR A 160 -10.19 -5.28 -12.61
N GLU A 161 -11.07 -5.87 -13.41
CA GLU A 161 -11.12 -7.32 -13.66
C GLU A 161 -9.80 -7.83 -14.27
N ALA A 162 -9.28 -7.15 -15.30
CA ALA A 162 -8.01 -7.49 -15.94
C ALA A 162 -6.82 -7.35 -14.97
N THR A 163 -6.82 -6.28 -14.16
CA THR A 163 -5.80 -6.03 -13.13
C THR A 163 -5.78 -7.16 -12.10
N LEU A 164 -6.93 -7.51 -11.54
CA LEU A 164 -7.03 -8.57 -10.54
C LEU A 164 -6.65 -9.93 -11.13
N ALA A 165 -7.08 -10.25 -12.36
CA ALA A 165 -6.71 -11.48 -13.02
C ALA A 165 -5.19 -11.61 -13.17
N ALA A 166 -4.51 -10.57 -13.67
CA ALA A 166 -3.06 -10.55 -13.83
C ALA A 166 -2.33 -10.73 -12.47
N ILE A 167 -2.77 -10.04 -11.44
CA ILE A 167 -2.13 -10.10 -10.12
C ILE A 167 -2.30 -11.47 -9.47
N TYR A 168 -3.49 -12.04 -9.47
CA TYR A 168 -3.72 -13.34 -8.87
C TYR A 168 -3.03 -14.48 -9.64
N GLN A 169 -2.88 -14.35 -10.97
CA GLN A 169 -2.05 -15.27 -11.73
C GLN A 169 -0.58 -15.21 -11.26
N GLU A 170 0.02 -14.02 -11.22
CA GLU A 170 1.41 -13.83 -10.81
C GLU A 170 1.65 -14.25 -9.34
N MET A 171 0.70 -13.98 -8.45
CA MET A 171 0.76 -14.44 -7.06
C MET A 171 0.74 -15.97 -6.97
N GLY A 172 -0.08 -16.65 -7.79
CA GLY A 172 -0.09 -18.10 -7.87
C GLY A 172 1.23 -18.67 -8.39
N GLU A 173 1.79 -18.10 -9.45
CA GLU A 173 3.09 -18.49 -10.02
C GLU A 173 4.24 -18.26 -9.03
N SER A 174 4.16 -17.19 -8.22
CA SER A 174 5.11 -16.86 -7.15
C SER A 174 4.88 -17.65 -5.86
N ARG A 175 3.93 -18.58 -5.82
CA ARG A 175 3.57 -19.43 -4.67
C ARG A 175 3.18 -18.64 -3.42
N VAL A 176 2.59 -17.48 -3.60
CA VAL A 176 2.05 -16.69 -2.48
C VAL A 176 0.88 -17.43 -1.85
N VAL A 177 0.88 -17.56 -0.54
CA VAL A 177 -0.25 -18.12 0.23
C VAL A 177 -1.36 -17.07 0.25
N LEU A 178 -2.40 -17.25 -0.56
CA LEU A 178 -3.45 -16.23 -0.74
C LEU A 178 -4.23 -15.95 0.54
N GLU A 179 -4.48 -16.97 1.37
CA GLU A 179 -5.13 -16.87 2.66
C GLU A 179 -4.33 -16.01 3.67
N GLY A 180 -3.04 -15.86 3.43
CA GLY A 180 -2.12 -15.00 4.19
C GLY A 180 -1.96 -13.61 3.59
N THR A 181 -2.88 -13.14 2.74
CA THR A 181 -2.84 -11.80 2.12
C THR A 181 -4.08 -10.99 2.43
N LEU A 182 -3.99 -9.68 2.29
CA LEU A 182 -5.13 -8.77 2.28
C LEU A 182 -5.16 -8.03 0.94
N LEU A 183 -6.31 -8.07 0.27
CA LEU A 183 -6.56 -7.24 -0.90
C LEU A 183 -7.12 -5.89 -0.45
N LYS A 184 -6.47 -4.79 -0.87
CA LYS A 184 -7.02 -3.43 -0.75
C LYS A 184 -7.43 -2.95 -2.14
N PRO A 185 -8.67 -3.19 -2.57
CA PRO A 185 -9.13 -2.83 -3.90
C PRO A 185 -9.53 -1.36 -3.99
N ASN A 186 -9.65 -0.86 -5.24
CA ASN A 186 -10.41 0.35 -5.52
C ASN A 186 -11.91 0.05 -5.58
N MET A 187 -12.72 1.11 -5.51
CA MET A 187 -14.13 1.04 -5.90
C MET A 187 -14.25 1.13 -7.42
N ILE A 188 -15.21 0.41 -8.00
CA ILE A 188 -15.55 0.52 -9.41
C ILE A 188 -16.50 1.71 -9.56
N VAL A 189 -15.99 2.78 -10.12
CA VAL A 189 -16.70 4.06 -10.34
C VAL A 189 -16.31 4.67 -11.68
N SER A 190 -17.13 5.58 -12.21
CA SER A 190 -16.74 6.40 -13.35
C SER A 190 -15.61 7.35 -12.97
N GLY A 191 -14.82 7.78 -13.96
CA GLY A 191 -13.82 8.82 -13.79
C GLY A 191 -14.43 10.15 -13.37
N LYS A 192 -13.69 10.95 -12.61
CA LYS A 192 -14.16 12.27 -12.13
C LYS A 192 -14.57 13.24 -13.24
N GLY A 193 -13.99 13.09 -14.43
CA GLY A 193 -14.30 13.88 -15.62
C GLY A 193 -15.33 13.23 -16.55
N CYS A 194 -15.90 12.07 -16.18
CA CYS A 194 -16.90 11.39 -16.99
C CYS A 194 -18.17 12.26 -17.08
N PRO A 195 -18.67 12.56 -18.30
CA PRO A 195 -19.94 13.24 -18.44
C PRO A 195 -21.07 12.40 -17.82
N SER A 196 -21.92 13.04 -17.04
CA SER A 196 -23.12 12.43 -16.44
C SER A 196 -24.21 12.18 -17.46
#